data_4cf397344adf82fc31323ef004558b55
#
_entry.id   4cf397344adf82fc31323ef004558b55
#
_cell.length_a   1.000
_cell.length_b   1.000
_cell.length_c   1.000
_cell.angle_alpha   90.00
_cell.angle_beta   90.00
_cell.angle_gamma   90.00
#
_symmetry.space_group_name_H-M   'P 1'
#
loop_
_entity.id
_entity.type
_entity.pdbx_description
1 polymer ?
#
loop_
_entity_poly.entity_id
_entity_poly.type
_entity_poly.pdbx_seq_one_letter_code
_entity_poly.pdbx_strand_id
1 'polypeptide(L)'
;GIARRYDLLNHLLSLGVDRGWRRRVVRAVRAERPRSVLDMATGTADLAIMLAKSCPGARVVGIDLSERMLAVGRAKVERESLSERIELVQGDAESAAYGREAFDAATVAFGVRNFEDIPGGLTGLFSALRPGGKLFVLEFGMPRGRIFGTVYRFYFHRVLPRLGGWVSRDGKAYSYLPRSVDEFPYGEAFVRLLAEAGFEDCDCRNLFGGVAQIYTARRPDACEKTEKRR
;
A
#
# COMPACT_ATOMS: atom_id res chain seq x y z
N GLY A 1 5.03 19.03 -10.65
CA GLY A 1 4.51 19.02 -9.30
C GLY A 1 4.99 17.81 -8.51
N ILE A 2 4.85 17.84 -7.20
CA ILE A 2 5.32 16.80 -6.25
C ILE A 2 4.72 15.41 -6.59
N ALA A 3 3.43 15.35 -6.96
CA ALA A 3 2.74 14.12 -7.31
C ALA A 3 3.40 13.32 -8.45
N ARG A 4 3.72 13.99 -9.57
CA ARG A 4 4.44 13.34 -10.69
C ARG A 4 5.84 12.87 -10.30
N ARG A 5 6.49 13.55 -9.35
CA ARG A 5 7.83 13.19 -8.86
C ARG A 5 7.79 11.97 -7.96
N TYR A 6 6.75 11.84 -7.14
CA TYR A 6 6.58 10.69 -6.25
C TYR A 6 6.31 9.40 -7.04
N ASP A 7 5.45 9.46 -8.06
CA ASP A 7 5.22 8.35 -8.99
C ASP A 7 6.51 7.99 -9.75
N LEU A 8 7.26 9.00 -10.20
CA LEU A 8 8.55 8.80 -10.87
C LEU A 8 9.59 8.17 -9.93
N LEU A 9 9.61 8.57 -8.65
CA LEU A 9 10.48 8.01 -7.62
C LEU A 9 10.20 6.53 -7.39
N ASN A 10 8.95 6.17 -7.18
CA ASN A 10 8.56 4.76 -7.01
C ASN A 10 8.90 3.95 -8.28
N HIS A 11 8.75 4.55 -9.44
CA HIS A 11 9.09 3.92 -10.73
C HIS A 11 10.60 3.73 -10.92
N LEU A 12 11.41 4.73 -10.55
CA LEU A 12 12.87 4.64 -10.56
C LEU A 12 13.39 3.61 -9.54
N LEU A 13 12.81 3.60 -8.32
CA LEU A 13 13.14 2.64 -7.28
C LEU A 13 12.87 1.20 -7.68
N SER A 14 11.76 0.99 -8.34
CA SER A 14 11.32 -0.32 -8.79
C SER A 14 11.94 -0.71 -10.13
N LEU A 15 12.75 0.14 -10.77
CA LEU A 15 13.22 -0.05 -12.15
C LEU A 15 12.04 -0.34 -13.12
N GLY A 16 10.86 0.25 -12.86
CA GLY A 16 9.64 0.04 -13.64
C GLY A 16 8.88 -1.26 -13.36
N VAL A 17 9.33 -2.09 -12.42
CA VAL A 17 8.67 -3.38 -12.08
C VAL A 17 7.50 -3.22 -11.11
N ASP A 18 7.30 -2.05 -10.51
CA ASP A 18 6.19 -1.73 -9.57
C ASP A 18 4.82 -2.04 -10.17
N ARG A 19 4.60 -1.80 -11.45
CA ARG A 19 3.37 -2.20 -12.16
C ARG A 19 3.13 -3.71 -12.11
N GLY A 20 4.20 -4.50 -12.21
CA GLY A 20 4.14 -5.96 -12.07
C GLY A 20 3.76 -6.38 -10.65
N TRP A 21 4.27 -5.68 -9.64
CA TRP A 21 3.95 -5.93 -8.24
C TRP A 21 2.50 -5.55 -7.90
N ARG A 22 2.04 -4.36 -8.34
CA ARG A 22 0.63 -3.95 -8.22
C ARG A 22 -0.32 -4.95 -8.90
N ARG A 23 0.02 -5.47 -10.09
CA ARG A 23 -0.79 -6.52 -10.75
C ARG A 23 -0.91 -7.80 -9.91
N ARG A 24 0.10 -8.15 -9.11
CA ARG A 24 0.03 -9.30 -8.19
C ARG A 24 -0.92 -9.03 -7.04
N VAL A 25 -0.87 -7.83 -6.45
CA VAL A 25 -1.86 -7.39 -5.44
C VAL A 25 -3.27 -7.45 -6.03
N VAL A 26 -3.48 -6.83 -7.18
CA VAL A 26 -4.79 -6.81 -7.86
C VAL A 26 -5.32 -8.23 -8.12
N ARG A 27 -4.45 -9.17 -8.54
CA ARG A 27 -4.85 -10.58 -8.70
C ARG A 27 -5.27 -11.24 -7.39
N ALA A 28 -4.55 -10.94 -6.31
CA ALA A 28 -4.89 -11.47 -4.98
C ALA A 28 -6.22 -10.90 -4.48
N VAL A 29 -6.43 -9.58 -4.60
CA VAL A 29 -7.70 -8.93 -4.25
C VAL A 29 -8.86 -9.48 -5.08
N ARG A 30 -8.67 -9.64 -6.41
CA ARG A 30 -9.71 -10.19 -7.30
C ARG A 30 -10.14 -11.61 -6.91
N ALA A 31 -9.23 -12.43 -6.39
CA ALA A 31 -9.55 -13.80 -5.96
C ALA A 31 -10.56 -13.82 -4.80
N GLU A 32 -10.59 -12.77 -3.98
CA GLU A 32 -11.55 -12.61 -2.88
C GLU A 32 -12.94 -12.14 -3.37
N ARG A 33 -13.09 -11.75 -4.65
CA ARG A 33 -14.34 -11.26 -5.25
C ARG A 33 -15.02 -10.13 -4.44
N PRO A 34 -14.29 -9.09 -4.05
CA PRO A 34 -14.83 -8.03 -3.21
C PRO A 34 -15.90 -7.24 -3.94
N ARG A 35 -16.88 -6.72 -3.20
CA ARG A 35 -17.86 -5.72 -3.66
C ARG A 35 -17.45 -4.30 -3.28
N SER A 36 -16.66 -4.17 -2.24
CA SER A 36 -16.15 -2.89 -1.73
C SER A 36 -14.67 -3.01 -1.40
N VAL A 37 -13.86 -2.06 -1.89
CA VAL A 37 -12.41 -2.03 -1.67
C VAL A 37 -12.00 -0.65 -1.18
N LEU A 38 -11.23 -0.61 -0.09
CA LEU A 38 -10.54 0.58 0.38
C LEU A 38 -9.12 0.57 -0.17
N ASP A 39 -8.69 1.65 -0.84
CA ASP A 39 -7.29 1.86 -1.24
C ASP A 39 -6.71 3.02 -0.43
N MET A 40 -6.00 2.70 0.64
CA MET A 40 -5.43 3.66 1.57
C MET A 40 -4.07 4.15 1.08
N ALA A 41 -3.79 5.45 1.24
CA ALA A 41 -2.66 6.14 0.62
C ALA A 41 -2.66 5.94 -0.91
N THR A 42 -3.83 6.15 -1.52
CA THR A 42 -4.11 5.85 -2.94
C THR A 42 -3.27 6.68 -3.91
N GLY A 43 -2.72 7.81 -3.46
CA GLY A 43 -1.90 8.71 -4.25
C GLY A 43 -2.63 9.23 -5.49
N THR A 44 -2.08 8.93 -6.65
CA THR A 44 -2.67 9.31 -7.95
C THR A 44 -3.65 8.26 -8.49
N ALA A 45 -4.18 7.39 -7.63
CA ALA A 45 -5.19 6.37 -7.90
C ALA A 45 -4.79 5.24 -8.87
N ASP A 46 -3.50 5.01 -9.08
CA ASP A 46 -3.06 3.97 -10.03
C ASP A 46 -3.53 2.57 -9.61
N LEU A 47 -3.43 2.23 -8.31
CA LEU A 47 -3.91 0.94 -7.81
C LEU A 47 -5.44 0.87 -7.80
N ALA A 48 -6.11 1.93 -7.35
CA ALA A 48 -7.57 2.03 -7.36
C ALA A 48 -8.17 1.80 -8.76
N ILE A 49 -7.57 2.41 -9.80
CA ILE A 49 -7.97 2.21 -11.20
C ILE A 49 -7.75 0.76 -11.64
N MET A 50 -6.61 0.16 -11.29
CA MET A 50 -6.33 -1.25 -11.61
C MET A 50 -7.32 -2.21 -10.93
N LEU A 51 -7.68 -1.94 -9.66
CA LEU A 51 -8.66 -2.70 -8.89
C LEU A 51 -10.05 -2.60 -9.53
N ALA A 52 -10.52 -1.39 -9.83
CA ALA A 52 -11.81 -1.17 -10.46
C ALA A 52 -11.91 -1.89 -11.82
N LYS A 53 -10.87 -1.84 -12.65
CA LYS A 53 -10.84 -2.56 -13.93
C LYS A 53 -10.84 -4.08 -13.79
N SER A 54 -10.18 -4.59 -12.73
CA SER A 54 -10.00 -6.05 -12.54
C SER A 54 -11.13 -6.70 -11.75
N CYS A 55 -11.87 -5.92 -10.96
CA CYS A 55 -13.01 -6.34 -10.15
C CYS A 55 -14.29 -5.60 -10.59
N PRO A 56 -14.95 -6.02 -11.70
CA PRO A 56 -16.04 -5.24 -12.31
C PRO A 56 -17.22 -4.94 -11.39
N GLY A 57 -17.47 -5.79 -10.38
CA GLY A 57 -18.54 -5.61 -9.39
C GLY A 57 -18.15 -4.76 -8.17
N ALA A 58 -16.90 -4.34 -8.04
CA ALA A 58 -16.44 -3.63 -6.86
C ALA A 58 -16.57 -2.09 -7.00
N ARG A 59 -16.97 -1.43 -5.91
CA ARG A 59 -16.72 0.01 -5.68
C ARG A 59 -15.38 0.15 -4.97
N VAL A 60 -14.60 1.16 -5.35
CA VAL A 60 -13.31 1.45 -4.75
C VAL A 60 -13.36 2.84 -4.11
N VAL A 61 -12.95 2.94 -2.86
CA VAL A 61 -12.74 4.22 -2.17
C VAL A 61 -11.24 4.39 -2.00
N GLY A 62 -10.68 5.40 -2.62
CA GLY A 62 -9.28 5.77 -2.49
C GLY A 62 -9.11 6.93 -1.52
N ILE A 63 -8.26 6.79 -0.52
CA ILE A 63 -7.99 7.81 0.49
C ILE A 63 -6.53 8.21 0.47
N ASP A 64 -6.28 9.52 0.53
CA ASP A 64 -4.93 10.07 0.63
C ASP A 64 -4.94 11.40 1.39
N LEU A 65 -3.88 11.70 2.11
CA LEU A 65 -3.68 12.99 2.79
C LEU A 65 -3.52 14.15 1.81
N SER A 66 -2.95 13.88 0.64
CA SER A 66 -2.56 14.88 -0.34
C SER A 66 -3.65 15.18 -1.35
N GLU A 67 -4.39 16.26 -1.17
CA GLU A 67 -5.36 16.73 -2.16
C GLU A 67 -4.74 16.93 -3.56
N ARG A 68 -3.44 17.29 -3.63
CA ARG A 68 -2.73 17.43 -4.91
C ARG A 68 -2.56 16.09 -5.63
N MET A 69 -2.36 15.00 -4.89
CA MET A 69 -2.31 13.65 -5.46
C MET A 69 -3.70 13.22 -5.93
N LEU A 70 -4.71 13.45 -5.10
CA LEU A 70 -6.10 13.14 -5.41
C LEU A 70 -6.62 13.89 -6.64
N ALA A 71 -6.25 15.16 -6.81
CA ALA A 71 -6.62 15.94 -8.01
C ALA A 71 -6.09 15.29 -9.30
N VAL A 72 -4.84 14.79 -9.29
CA VAL A 72 -4.27 14.02 -10.42
C VAL A 72 -5.01 12.70 -10.59
N GLY A 73 -5.34 12.04 -9.48
CA GLY A 73 -6.10 10.79 -9.47
C GLY A 73 -7.48 10.96 -10.08
N ARG A 74 -8.24 11.99 -9.69
CA ARG A 74 -9.58 12.29 -10.25
C ARG A 74 -9.55 12.48 -11.75
N ALA A 75 -8.56 13.25 -12.26
CA ALA A 75 -8.40 13.42 -13.72
C ALA A 75 -8.08 12.10 -14.44
N LYS A 76 -7.32 11.17 -13.80
CA LYS A 76 -7.08 9.83 -14.35
C LYS A 76 -8.37 8.98 -14.33
N VAL A 77 -9.10 8.99 -13.21
CA VAL A 77 -10.36 8.25 -13.03
C VAL A 77 -11.41 8.67 -14.05
N GLU A 78 -11.55 9.98 -14.28
CA GLU A 78 -12.46 10.55 -15.28
C GLU A 78 -12.06 10.11 -16.70
N ARG A 79 -10.80 10.23 -17.07
CA ARG A 79 -10.28 9.78 -18.39
C ARG A 79 -10.53 8.30 -18.65
N GLU A 80 -10.53 7.48 -17.60
CA GLU A 80 -10.78 6.05 -17.68
C GLU A 80 -12.26 5.68 -17.56
N SER A 81 -13.17 6.70 -17.47
CA SER A 81 -14.62 6.53 -17.29
C SER A 81 -14.99 5.67 -16.07
N LEU A 82 -14.29 5.87 -14.96
CA LEU A 82 -14.47 5.09 -13.72
C LEU A 82 -15.05 5.92 -12.56
N SER A 83 -15.53 7.14 -12.82
CA SER A 83 -16.02 8.08 -11.77
C SER A 83 -17.21 7.54 -10.97
N GLU A 84 -18.04 6.67 -11.55
CA GLU A 84 -19.16 6.04 -10.82
C GLU A 84 -18.71 4.88 -9.91
N ARG A 85 -17.47 4.40 -10.09
CA ARG A 85 -16.94 3.22 -9.40
C ARG A 85 -15.79 3.52 -8.46
N ILE A 86 -15.13 4.65 -8.63
CA ILE A 86 -14.01 5.09 -7.79
C ILE A 86 -14.36 6.44 -7.18
N GLU A 87 -14.37 6.46 -5.87
CA GLU A 87 -14.47 7.67 -5.06
C GLU A 87 -13.10 8.00 -4.47
N LEU A 88 -12.64 9.25 -4.60
CA LEU A 88 -11.37 9.71 -4.05
C LEU A 88 -11.62 10.78 -2.99
N VAL A 89 -11.23 10.47 -1.75
CA VAL A 89 -11.50 11.27 -0.55
C VAL A 89 -10.19 11.69 0.10
N GLN A 90 -10.10 12.96 0.51
CA GLN A 90 -9.01 13.41 1.35
C GLN A 90 -9.23 12.92 2.79
N GLY A 91 -8.24 12.27 3.36
CA GLY A 91 -8.32 11.74 4.72
C GLY A 91 -7.00 11.11 5.17
N ASP A 92 -6.94 10.83 6.47
CA ASP A 92 -5.81 10.22 7.12
C ASP A 92 -6.08 8.74 7.42
N ALA A 93 -5.07 7.89 7.25
CA ALA A 93 -5.14 6.47 7.59
C ALA A 93 -5.47 6.21 9.07
N GLU A 94 -5.09 7.14 9.94
CA GLU A 94 -5.28 7.06 11.38
C GLU A 94 -6.66 7.56 11.82
N SER A 95 -7.39 8.27 10.94
CA SER A 95 -8.75 8.73 11.24
C SER A 95 -9.77 7.64 10.94
N ALA A 96 -10.58 7.23 11.93
CA ALA A 96 -11.65 6.24 11.78
C ALA A 96 -12.83 6.70 10.87
N ALA A 97 -12.60 7.69 9.99
CA ALA A 97 -13.63 8.37 9.20
C ALA A 97 -14.16 7.55 8.01
N TYR A 98 -13.63 6.37 7.74
CA TYR A 98 -13.98 5.59 6.53
C TYR A 98 -15.19 4.67 6.66
N GLY A 99 -15.84 4.68 7.83
CA GLY A 99 -16.88 3.72 8.18
C GLY A 99 -16.31 2.44 8.78
N ARG A 100 -17.02 1.91 9.78
CA ARG A 100 -16.69 0.61 10.37
C ARG A 100 -17.31 -0.49 9.52
N GLU A 101 -16.56 -1.59 9.33
CA GLU A 101 -17.05 -2.80 8.65
C GLU A 101 -17.67 -2.52 7.27
N ALA A 102 -17.06 -1.57 6.54
CA ALA A 102 -17.58 -1.09 5.26
C ALA A 102 -16.99 -1.83 4.05
N PHE A 103 -15.79 -2.43 4.20
CA PHE A 103 -15.02 -2.94 3.08
C PHE A 103 -14.76 -4.45 3.17
N ASP A 104 -14.86 -5.13 2.03
CA ASP A 104 -14.53 -6.55 1.88
C ASP A 104 -13.01 -6.75 1.76
N ALA A 105 -12.31 -5.76 1.19
CA ALA A 105 -10.85 -5.75 1.08
C ALA A 105 -10.29 -4.35 1.31
N ALA A 106 -9.06 -4.27 1.83
CA ALA A 106 -8.29 -3.05 1.92
C ALA A 106 -6.92 -3.24 1.27
N THR A 107 -6.40 -2.20 0.62
CA THR A 107 -5.08 -2.18 0.00
C THR A 107 -4.29 -0.97 0.47
N VAL A 108 -2.97 -1.14 0.64
CA VAL A 108 -2.01 -0.05 0.80
C VAL A 108 -0.81 -0.35 -0.06
N ALA A 109 -0.47 0.52 -1.03
CA ALA A 109 0.70 0.30 -1.87
C ALA A 109 1.70 1.44 -1.74
N PHE A 110 2.87 1.14 -1.16
CA PHE A 110 3.99 2.06 -0.95
C PHE A 110 3.62 3.27 -0.07
N GLY A 111 2.66 3.09 0.83
CA GLY A 111 2.11 4.14 1.66
C GLY A 111 2.27 3.92 3.15
N VAL A 112 2.27 2.67 3.63
CA VAL A 112 2.22 2.36 5.07
C VAL A 112 3.46 2.86 5.83
N ARG A 113 4.63 2.91 5.20
CA ARG A 113 5.86 3.45 5.78
C ARG A 113 5.79 4.95 6.08
N ASN A 114 4.80 5.66 5.52
CA ASN A 114 4.60 7.09 5.70
C ASN A 114 3.53 7.40 6.76
N PHE A 115 2.92 6.40 7.39
CA PHE A 115 2.03 6.62 8.51
C PHE A 115 2.83 7.17 9.70
N GLU A 116 2.31 8.19 10.37
CA GLU A 116 2.94 8.76 11.57
C GLU A 116 2.86 7.75 12.73
N ASP A 117 1.72 7.05 12.83
CA ASP A 117 1.47 5.94 13.75
C ASP A 117 1.05 4.68 12.96
N ILE A 118 2.02 3.81 12.64
CA ILE A 118 1.74 2.56 11.93
C ILE A 118 0.73 1.68 12.68
N PRO A 119 0.88 1.41 14.00
CA PRO A 119 -0.12 0.67 14.79
C PRO A 119 -1.53 1.28 14.73
N GLY A 120 -1.65 2.60 14.85
CA GLY A 120 -2.92 3.32 14.74
C GLY A 120 -3.55 3.17 13.36
N GLY A 121 -2.76 3.35 12.30
CA GLY A 121 -3.22 3.16 10.92
C GLY A 121 -3.66 1.71 10.64
N LEU A 122 -2.95 0.70 11.17
CA LEU A 122 -3.36 -0.71 11.05
C LEU A 122 -4.66 -0.99 11.80
N THR A 123 -4.85 -0.40 12.98
CA THR A 123 -6.10 -0.49 13.76
C THR A 123 -7.26 0.16 12.99
N GLY A 124 -7.02 1.30 12.33
CA GLY A 124 -7.98 1.95 11.45
C GLY A 124 -8.41 1.05 10.28
N LEU A 125 -7.44 0.45 9.59
CA LEU A 125 -7.68 -0.49 8.49
C LEU A 125 -8.42 -1.75 8.95
N PHE A 126 -8.06 -2.28 10.13
CA PHE A 126 -8.77 -3.40 10.76
C PHE A 126 -10.25 -3.06 11.00
N SER A 127 -10.52 -1.88 11.55
CA SER A 127 -11.88 -1.43 11.85
C SER A 127 -12.72 -1.19 10.60
N ALA A 128 -12.11 -0.73 9.51
CA ALA A 128 -12.76 -0.46 8.24
C ALA A 128 -13.18 -1.74 7.49
N LEU A 129 -12.42 -2.82 7.65
CA LEU A 129 -12.74 -4.11 7.04
C LEU A 129 -13.94 -4.77 7.75
N ARG A 130 -14.76 -5.49 6.99
CA ARG A 130 -15.78 -6.38 7.53
C ARG A 130 -15.14 -7.61 8.20
N PRO A 131 -15.84 -8.28 9.13
CA PRO A 131 -15.44 -9.63 9.55
C PRO A 131 -15.18 -10.51 8.32
N GLY A 132 -14.09 -11.27 8.32
CA GLY A 132 -13.62 -12.06 7.18
C GLY A 132 -12.92 -11.26 6.07
N GLY A 133 -12.96 -9.92 6.11
CA GLY A 133 -12.31 -9.05 5.14
C GLY A 133 -10.79 -9.14 5.16
N LYS A 134 -10.13 -8.84 4.04
CA LYS A 134 -8.69 -9.00 3.88
C LYS A 134 -7.96 -7.68 3.61
N LEU A 135 -6.79 -7.55 4.25
CA LEU A 135 -5.82 -6.51 4.01
C LEU A 135 -4.70 -7.00 3.08
N PHE A 136 -4.31 -6.16 2.13
CA PHE A 136 -3.19 -6.38 1.22
C PHE A 136 -2.25 -5.17 1.26
N VAL A 137 -1.02 -5.36 1.72
CA VAL A 137 -0.01 -4.30 1.76
C VAL A 137 1.11 -4.65 0.80
N LEU A 138 1.45 -3.70 -0.09
CA LEU A 138 2.64 -3.76 -0.93
C LEU A 138 3.61 -2.69 -0.47
N GLU A 139 4.78 -3.10 0.01
CA GLU A 139 5.76 -2.15 0.52
C GLU A 139 7.19 -2.56 0.14
N PHE A 140 8.10 -1.59 0.15
CA PHE A 140 9.51 -1.85 -0.03
C PHE A 140 10.08 -2.61 1.17
N GLY A 141 11.07 -3.45 0.87
CA GLY A 141 11.87 -4.16 1.85
C GLY A 141 13.33 -4.13 1.45
N MET A 142 14.17 -4.76 2.26
CA MET A 142 15.59 -4.91 1.95
C MET A 142 15.93 -6.38 1.66
N PRO A 143 16.54 -6.67 0.50
CA PRO A 143 16.95 -8.03 0.16
C PRO A 143 18.02 -8.53 1.13
N ARG A 144 17.84 -9.78 1.60
CA ARG A 144 18.72 -10.42 2.61
C ARG A 144 19.92 -11.18 2.03
N GLY A 145 20.02 -11.35 0.72
CA GLY A 145 21.11 -12.09 0.06
C GLY A 145 22.47 -11.40 0.21
N ARG A 146 23.54 -12.17 0.50
CA ARG A 146 24.90 -11.63 0.73
C ARG A 146 25.40 -10.80 -0.46
N ILE A 147 25.24 -11.26 -1.69
CA ILE A 147 25.70 -10.55 -2.90
C ILE A 147 24.65 -9.56 -3.33
N PHE A 148 23.44 -10.01 -3.65
CA PHE A 148 22.35 -9.16 -4.16
C PHE A 148 21.95 -8.08 -3.16
N GLY A 149 21.82 -8.41 -1.87
CA GLY A 149 21.50 -7.43 -0.83
C GLY A 149 22.59 -6.36 -0.66
N THR A 150 23.87 -6.70 -0.82
CA THR A 150 24.97 -5.72 -0.73
C THR A 150 24.97 -4.79 -1.94
N VAL A 151 24.83 -5.33 -3.15
CA VAL A 151 24.75 -4.54 -4.39
C VAL A 151 23.52 -3.63 -4.38
N TYR A 152 22.36 -4.17 -3.95
CA TYR A 152 21.11 -3.38 -3.87
C TYR A 152 21.21 -2.26 -2.83
N ARG A 153 21.76 -2.51 -1.63
CA ARG A 153 22.01 -1.47 -0.62
C ARG A 153 22.95 -0.38 -1.13
N PHE A 154 24.03 -0.77 -1.82
CA PHE A 154 24.93 0.21 -2.44
C PHE A 154 24.19 1.07 -3.47
N TYR A 155 23.42 0.45 -4.38
CA TYR A 155 22.58 1.17 -5.34
C TYR A 155 21.61 2.12 -4.64
N PHE A 156 20.88 1.63 -3.64
CA PHE A 156 19.83 2.33 -2.93
C PHE A 156 20.34 3.55 -2.14
N HIS A 157 21.48 3.41 -1.46
CA HIS A 157 22.04 4.48 -0.62
C HIS A 157 23.03 5.40 -1.33
N ARG A 158 23.68 4.94 -2.40
CA ARG A 158 24.73 5.72 -3.05
C ARG A 158 24.38 6.19 -4.46
N VAL A 159 23.76 5.34 -5.26
CA VAL A 159 23.47 5.63 -6.68
C VAL A 159 22.14 6.38 -6.82
N LEU A 160 21.10 5.86 -6.21
CA LEU A 160 19.74 6.39 -6.32
C LEU A 160 19.61 7.87 -5.89
N PRO A 161 20.15 8.33 -4.74
CA PRO A 161 20.10 9.74 -4.35
C PRO A 161 20.81 10.67 -5.34
N ARG A 162 21.92 10.21 -5.96
CA ARG A 162 22.64 10.98 -6.98
C ARG A 162 21.85 11.08 -8.29
N LEU A 163 21.29 9.98 -8.76
CA LEU A 163 20.43 9.97 -9.96
C LEU A 163 19.20 10.85 -9.73
N GLY A 164 18.62 10.76 -8.54
CA GLY A 164 17.47 11.57 -8.17
C GLY A 164 17.77 13.05 -8.13
N GLY A 165 18.94 13.47 -7.62
CA GLY A 165 19.41 14.85 -7.62
C GLY A 165 19.59 15.42 -9.04
N TRP A 166 19.91 14.60 -10.01
CA TRP A 166 20.04 15.00 -11.44
C TRP A 166 18.69 15.21 -12.12
N VAL A 167 17.69 14.38 -11.77
CA VAL A 167 16.35 14.40 -12.39
C VAL A 167 15.42 15.41 -11.72
N SER A 168 15.68 15.77 -10.47
CA SER A 168 14.84 16.70 -9.70
C SER A 168 15.71 17.74 -8.99
N ARG A 169 15.36 19.02 -9.15
CA ARG A 169 15.99 20.15 -8.40
C ARG A 169 15.72 20.09 -6.87
N ASP A 170 15.01 19.09 -6.37
CA ASP A 170 14.60 18.96 -4.98
C ASP A 170 15.24 17.70 -4.34
N GLY A 171 16.46 17.87 -3.85
CA GLY A 171 17.25 16.78 -3.24
C GLY A 171 16.64 16.18 -1.97
N LYS A 172 15.67 16.85 -1.34
CA LYS A 172 15.05 16.38 -0.09
C LYS A 172 14.19 15.13 -0.27
N ALA A 173 13.45 15.01 -1.38
CA ALA A 173 12.60 13.83 -1.63
C ALA A 173 13.42 12.54 -1.82
N TYR A 174 14.62 12.65 -2.36
CA TYR A 174 15.49 11.48 -2.65
C TYR A 174 16.32 11.02 -1.44
N SER A 175 16.53 11.87 -0.45
CA SER A 175 17.13 11.48 0.83
C SER A 175 16.10 10.91 1.81
N TYR A 176 14.84 11.35 1.73
CA TYR A 176 13.74 10.86 2.55
C TYR A 176 13.44 9.37 2.31
N LEU A 177 13.47 8.94 1.05
CA LEU A 177 13.02 7.62 0.68
C LEU A 177 13.91 6.46 1.20
N PRO A 178 15.26 6.49 1.07
CA PRO A 178 16.09 5.48 1.70
C PRO A 178 15.87 5.39 3.21
N ARG A 179 15.74 6.54 3.87
CA ARG A 179 15.51 6.61 5.30
C ARG A 179 14.18 5.98 5.71
N SER A 180 13.07 6.31 5.04
CA SER A 180 11.75 5.75 5.36
C SER A 180 11.66 4.24 5.12
N VAL A 181 12.42 3.70 4.14
CA VAL A 181 12.49 2.24 3.92
C VAL A 181 13.35 1.56 4.99
N ASP A 182 14.44 2.18 5.43
CA ASP A 182 15.30 1.62 6.48
C ASP A 182 14.60 1.60 7.85
N GLU A 183 13.80 2.62 8.15
CA GLU A 183 13.03 2.76 9.39
C GLU A 183 11.77 1.88 9.41
N PHE A 184 11.28 1.43 8.25
CA PHE A 184 10.09 0.60 8.16
C PHE A 184 10.32 -0.81 8.70
N PRO A 185 9.46 -1.34 9.58
CA PRO A 185 9.57 -2.67 10.16
C PRO A 185 9.16 -3.77 9.17
N TYR A 186 9.94 -4.02 8.14
CA TYR A 186 9.62 -4.98 7.08
C TYR A 186 9.78 -6.45 7.49
N GLY A 187 9.17 -7.35 6.71
CA GLY A 187 9.22 -8.80 6.91
C GLY A 187 8.43 -9.25 8.14
N GLU A 188 9.03 -10.11 8.97
CA GLU A 188 8.37 -10.65 10.15
C GLU A 188 8.03 -9.58 11.21
N ALA A 189 8.78 -8.48 11.24
CA ALA A 189 8.48 -7.38 12.16
C ALA A 189 7.13 -6.74 11.80
N PHE A 190 6.85 -6.52 10.53
CA PHE A 190 5.55 -5.99 10.10
C PHE A 190 4.41 -7.02 10.24
N VAL A 191 4.70 -8.32 10.02
CA VAL A 191 3.74 -9.40 10.27
C VAL A 191 3.30 -9.41 11.75
N ARG A 192 4.23 -9.17 12.68
CA ARG A 192 3.88 -9.05 14.12
C ARG A 192 2.98 -7.85 14.38
N LEU A 193 3.24 -6.69 13.78
CA LEU A 193 2.37 -5.52 13.93
C LEU A 193 0.95 -5.77 13.38
N LEU A 194 0.82 -6.52 12.28
CA LEU A 194 -0.49 -6.94 11.78
C LEU A 194 -1.22 -7.82 12.80
N ALA A 195 -0.53 -8.80 13.40
CA ALA A 195 -1.12 -9.66 14.41
C ALA A 195 -1.48 -8.88 15.69
N GLU A 196 -0.64 -7.94 16.12
CA GLU A 196 -0.90 -7.06 17.27
C GLU A 196 -2.12 -6.15 17.03
N ALA A 197 -2.36 -5.72 15.78
CA ALA A 197 -3.56 -4.98 15.39
C ALA A 197 -4.83 -5.85 15.34
N GLY A 198 -4.71 -7.17 15.59
CA GLY A 198 -5.81 -8.12 15.68
C GLY A 198 -6.10 -8.91 14.40
N PHE A 199 -5.27 -8.79 13.37
CA PHE A 199 -5.39 -9.60 12.16
C PHE A 199 -4.92 -11.03 12.41
N GLU A 200 -5.51 -11.97 11.67
CA GLU A 200 -5.15 -13.38 11.59
C GLU A 200 -4.66 -13.71 10.17
N ASP A 201 -4.14 -14.92 9.95
CA ASP A 201 -3.62 -15.39 8.65
C ASP A 201 -2.61 -14.41 8.04
N CYS A 202 -1.77 -13.82 8.88
CA CYS A 202 -0.78 -12.85 8.46
C CYS A 202 0.37 -13.55 7.72
N ASP A 203 0.58 -13.20 6.44
CA ASP A 203 1.65 -13.74 5.58
C ASP A 203 2.48 -12.64 4.95
N CYS A 204 3.73 -12.94 4.63
CA CYS A 204 4.66 -12.04 3.95
C CYS A 204 5.34 -12.75 2.79
N ARG A 205 5.08 -12.29 1.57
CA ARG A 205 5.70 -12.81 0.36
C ARG A 205 6.72 -11.84 -0.22
N ASN A 206 7.96 -12.29 -0.33
CA ASN A 206 9.03 -11.51 -0.96
C ASN A 206 8.85 -11.45 -2.48
N LEU A 207 9.09 -10.27 -3.04
CA LEU A 207 9.16 -9.99 -4.46
C LEU A 207 10.58 -9.56 -4.82
N PHE A 208 11.05 -10.01 -5.98
CA PHE A 208 12.36 -9.64 -6.51
C PHE A 208 13.49 -9.71 -5.47
N GLY A 209 13.62 -10.89 -4.82
CA GLY A 209 14.67 -11.12 -3.82
C GLY A 209 14.51 -10.34 -2.51
N GLY A 210 13.35 -9.72 -2.26
CA GLY A 210 13.05 -8.94 -1.06
C GLY A 210 13.09 -7.42 -1.22
N VAL A 211 13.26 -6.92 -2.45
CA VAL A 211 13.18 -5.47 -2.77
C VAL A 211 11.79 -4.91 -2.49
N ALA A 212 10.76 -5.72 -2.67
CA ALA A 212 9.41 -5.42 -2.25
C ALA A 212 8.78 -6.65 -1.60
N GLN A 213 7.75 -6.43 -0.83
CA GLN A 213 7.02 -7.45 -0.10
C GLN A 213 5.52 -7.23 -0.24
N ILE A 214 4.76 -8.31 -0.41
CA ILE A 214 3.30 -8.29 -0.29
C ILE A 214 2.97 -8.97 1.02
N TYR A 215 2.25 -8.24 1.87
CA TYR A 215 1.67 -8.76 3.09
C TYR A 215 0.19 -8.97 2.87
N THR A 216 -0.32 -10.05 3.42
CA THR A 216 -1.75 -10.34 3.47
C THR A 216 -2.15 -10.66 4.90
N ALA A 217 -3.31 -10.21 5.31
CA ALA A 217 -3.84 -10.46 6.63
C ALA A 217 -5.38 -10.49 6.56
N ARG A 218 -6.03 -11.23 7.44
CA ARG A 218 -7.48 -11.36 7.49
C ARG A 218 -8.02 -10.76 8.79
N ARG A 219 -9.10 -10.01 8.72
CA ARG A 219 -9.89 -9.72 9.91
C ARG A 219 -10.68 -10.97 10.30
N PRO A 220 -10.60 -11.46 11.55
CA PRO A 220 -11.36 -12.61 12.03
C PRO A 220 -12.86 -12.50 11.74
N ASP A 221 -13.51 -13.62 11.50
CA ASP A 221 -14.96 -13.68 11.43
C ASP A 221 -15.60 -13.44 12.81
N ALA A 222 -16.78 -12.82 12.84
CA ALA A 222 -17.46 -12.48 14.10
C ALA A 222 -17.76 -13.71 14.99
N CYS A 223 -17.82 -14.90 14.40
CA CYS A 223 -18.19 -16.14 15.06
C CYS A 223 -17.04 -16.81 15.87
N GLU A 224 -15.78 -16.61 15.48
CA GLU A 224 -14.63 -17.31 16.11
C GLU A 224 -14.22 -16.77 17.48
N LYS A 225 -14.63 -15.54 17.84
CA LYS A 225 -14.30 -14.98 19.16
C LYS A 225 -15.00 -15.62 20.34
N THR A 226 -16.08 -16.39 20.12
CA THR A 226 -16.88 -17.00 21.20
C THR A 226 -16.31 -18.33 21.67
N GLU A 227 -15.57 -19.06 20.84
CA GLU A 227 -15.02 -20.40 21.20
C GLU A 227 -13.67 -20.34 21.92
N LYS A 228 -12.84 -19.33 21.68
CA LYS A 228 -11.53 -19.19 22.34
C LYS A 228 -11.60 -18.63 23.78
N ARG A 229 -12.80 -18.29 24.28
CA ARG A 229 -13.04 -17.82 25.67
C ARG A 229 -13.76 -18.84 26.57
N ARG A 230 -13.97 -20.06 26.11
CA ARG A 230 -14.43 -21.19 26.92
C ARG A 230 -13.30 -22.22 27.03
#